data_d723d4968d7fa62af4589629b3ff702a
#
_entry.id   d723d4968d7fa62af4589629b3ff702a
#
_cell.length_a   1.000
_cell.length_b   1.000
_cell.length_c   1.000
_cell.angle_alpha   90.00
_cell.angle_beta   90.00
_cell.angle_gamma   90.00
#
_symmetry.space_group_name_H-M   'P 1'
#
loop_
_entity.id
_entity.type
_entity.pdbx_description
1 polymer ?
#
loop_
_entity_poly.entity_id
_entity_poly.type
_entity_poly.pdbx_seq_one_letter_code
_entity_poly.pdbx_strand_id
1 'polypeptide(L)'
;LEPRIVTEEFAKELACLPKICPHFHLSLQSGCDATLKRMNRRYDAAEYREKCELLRKYFENPALTTDVIVGFPQESEEEFEASRDFVDSINFYETHIFKYSKRQGTKAAKMDGQIPEHEKTRRSNILLELNREKMQRYEEGWLGKKVEVLFEETTERDGKNYVTGHTKEYLRIGIPCEPEQADRWTNQLKEIELTSLSQI
;
A
#
# COMPACT_ATOMS: atom_id res chain seq x y z
N LEU A 1 8.21 5.14 4.76
CA LEU A 1 9.68 5.23 4.57
C LEU A 1 10.01 6.02 3.31
N GLU A 2 11.11 6.77 3.34
CA GLU A 2 11.69 7.36 2.14
C GLU A 2 12.65 6.33 1.53
N PRO A 3 12.60 6.06 0.21
CA PRO A 3 13.35 4.93 -0.40
C PRO A 3 14.84 4.89 -0.06
N ARG A 4 15.52 6.04 -0.02
CA ARG A 4 16.97 6.11 0.19
C ARG A 4 17.45 5.68 1.58
N ILE A 5 16.57 5.63 2.59
CA ILE A 5 16.95 5.12 3.90
C ILE A 5 16.99 3.59 3.95
N VAL A 6 16.37 2.93 2.95
CA VAL A 6 16.37 1.47 2.86
C VAL A 6 17.69 1.00 2.26
N THR A 7 18.68 0.81 3.12
CA THR A 7 19.96 0.18 2.78
C THR A 7 19.92 -1.30 3.13
N GLU A 8 20.89 -2.09 2.62
CA GLU A 8 20.99 -3.50 2.97
C GLU A 8 21.21 -3.70 4.48
N GLU A 9 22.06 -2.86 5.08
CA GLU A 9 22.31 -2.89 6.52
C GLU A 9 21.02 -2.59 7.30
N PHE A 10 20.28 -1.54 6.90
CA PHE A 10 19.01 -1.18 7.52
C PHE A 10 17.99 -2.33 7.45
N ALA A 11 17.79 -2.94 6.26
CA ALA A 11 16.84 -4.04 6.10
C ALA A 11 17.25 -5.28 6.92
N LYS A 12 18.54 -5.60 6.96
CA LYS A 12 19.10 -6.70 7.74
C LYS A 12 18.91 -6.47 9.25
N GLU A 13 19.23 -5.29 9.75
CA GLU A 13 19.06 -4.96 11.16
C GLU A 13 17.59 -5.01 11.59
N LEU A 14 16.68 -4.47 10.76
CA LEU A 14 15.25 -4.56 11.04
C LEU A 14 14.76 -6.01 11.10
N ALA A 15 15.25 -6.88 10.21
CA ALA A 15 14.84 -8.28 10.17
C ALA A 15 15.32 -9.08 11.41
N CYS A 16 16.32 -8.57 12.13
CA CYS A 16 16.76 -9.16 13.40
C CYS A 16 15.86 -8.79 14.58
N LEU A 17 14.93 -7.84 14.42
CA LEU A 17 14.08 -7.35 15.48
C LEU A 17 12.72 -8.07 15.50
N PRO A 18 12.42 -8.91 16.51
CA PRO A 18 11.24 -9.79 16.49
C PRO A 18 9.90 -9.05 16.56
N LYS A 19 9.91 -7.75 16.90
CA LYS A 19 8.71 -6.92 17.00
C LYS A 19 8.43 -6.09 15.74
N ILE A 20 9.29 -6.16 14.72
CA ILE A 20 9.04 -5.49 13.46
C ILE A 20 8.01 -6.28 12.67
N CYS A 21 6.92 -5.60 12.34
CA CYS A 21 5.92 -6.13 11.43
C CYS A 21 6.43 -6.05 9.99
N PRO A 22 6.30 -7.10 9.17
CA PRO A 22 6.74 -7.10 7.77
C PRO A 22 5.75 -6.31 6.87
N HIS A 23 5.47 -5.07 7.26
CA HIS A 23 4.68 -4.11 6.53
C HIS A 23 5.48 -2.82 6.35
N PHE A 24 5.70 -2.41 5.10
CA PHE A 24 6.54 -1.26 4.79
C PHE A 24 5.84 -0.34 3.80
N HIS A 25 5.55 0.87 4.26
CA HIS A 25 5.07 1.93 3.39
C HIS A 25 6.24 2.74 2.84
N LEU A 26 6.51 2.62 1.52
CA LEU A 26 7.53 3.37 0.80
C LEU A 26 6.85 4.35 -0.15
N SER A 27 7.08 5.66 0.00
CA SER A 27 6.46 6.68 -0.86
C SER A 27 7.10 6.70 -2.25
N LEU A 28 6.40 6.20 -3.27
CA LEU A 28 6.83 6.19 -4.69
C LEU A 28 6.53 7.50 -5.41
N GLN A 29 5.31 7.94 -5.29
CA GLN A 29 4.70 9.12 -5.93
C GLN A 29 4.43 8.98 -7.43
N SER A 30 5.34 8.40 -8.22
CA SER A 30 5.18 8.04 -9.63
C SER A 30 6.17 6.93 -10.02
N GLY A 31 5.78 6.04 -10.90
CA GLY A 31 6.69 5.04 -11.48
C GLY A 31 7.42 5.53 -12.73
N CYS A 32 7.27 6.80 -13.12
CA CYS A 32 7.94 7.39 -14.27
C CYS A 32 9.03 8.39 -13.84
N ASP A 33 10.27 8.18 -14.29
CA ASP A 33 11.42 9.00 -13.92
C ASP A 33 11.28 10.47 -14.32
N ALA A 34 10.66 10.75 -15.47
CA ALA A 34 10.44 12.13 -15.91
C ALA A 34 9.49 12.87 -14.96
N THR A 35 8.43 12.19 -14.50
CA THR A 35 7.49 12.73 -13.51
C THR A 35 8.13 12.86 -12.14
N LEU A 36 8.89 11.86 -11.68
CA LEU A 36 9.65 11.92 -10.42
C LEU A 36 10.62 13.13 -10.41
N LYS A 37 11.32 13.36 -11.49
CA LYS A 37 12.21 14.52 -11.65
C LYS A 37 11.46 15.85 -11.56
N ARG A 38 10.29 15.96 -12.21
CA ARG A 38 9.43 17.15 -12.09
C ARG A 38 8.89 17.35 -10.67
N MET A 39 8.60 16.26 -9.95
CA MET A 39 8.24 16.28 -8.53
C MET A 39 9.41 16.59 -7.61
N ASN A 40 10.62 16.79 -8.15
CA ASN A 40 11.87 17.00 -7.40
C ASN A 40 12.22 15.82 -6.46
N ARG A 41 11.90 14.59 -6.88
CA ARG A 41 12.34 13.39 -6.18
C ARG A 41 13.81 13.11 -6.49
N ARG A 42 14.51 12.50 -5.54
CA ARG A 42 15.96 12.25 -5.63
C ARG A 42 16.29 10.77 -5.83
N TYR A 43 15.30 10.00 -6.22
CA TYR A 43 15.39 8.58 -6.60
C TYR A 43 14.69 8.43 -7.94
N ASP A 44 15.05 7.40 -8.67
CA ASP A 44 14.37 6.94 -9.89
C ASP A 44 13.61 5.62 -9.64
N ALA A 45 12.93 5.13 -10.68
CA ALA A 45 12.15 3.90 -10.61
C ALA A 45 13.04 2.66 -10.36
N ALA A 46 14.25 2.63 -10.91
CA ALA A 46 15.18 1.52 -10.73
C ALA A 46 15.69 1.44 -9.30
N GLU A 47 16.11 2.56 -8.73
CA GLU A 47 16.50 2.65 -7.31
C GLU A 47 15.35 2.26 -6.40
N TYR A 48 14.13 2.72 -6.69
CA TYR A 48 12.96 2.36 -5.89
C TYR A 48 12.68 0.86 -5.92
N ARG A 49 12.75 0.22 -7.11
CA ARG A 49 12.61 -1.23 -7.27
C ARG A 49 13.64 -1.99 -6.42
N GLU A 50 14.90 -1.58 -6.47
CA GLU A 50 15.96 -2.17 -5.66
C GLU A 50 15.61 -2.18 -4.17
N LYS A 51 15.01 -1.09 -3.65
CA LYS A 51 14.60 -1.03 -2.23
C LYS A 51 13.46 -1.99 -1.90
N CYS A 52 12.49 -2.16 -2.81
CA CYS A 52 11.45 -3.17 -2.65
C CYS A 52 12.00 -4.60 -2.65
N GLU A 53 12.92 -4.90 -3.57
CA GLU A 53 13.59 -6.20 -3.65
C GLU A 53 14.45 -6.48 -2.42
N LEU A 54 15.12 -5.45 -1.90
CA LEU A 54 15.89 -5.55 -0.68
C LEU A 54 15.04 -5.93 0.53
N LEU A 55 13.88 -5.30 0.71
CA LEU A 55 12.94 -5.68 1.77
C LEU A 55 12.44 -7.11 1.60
N ARG A 56 12.13 -7.54 0.37
CA ARG A 56 11.72 -8.93 0.07
C ARG A 56 12.82 -9.96 0.28
N LYS A 57 14.08 -9.56 0.22
CA LYS A 57 15.23 -10.42 0.50
C LYS A 57 15.31 -10.77 2.00
N TYR A 58 14.97 -9.83 2.88
CA TYR A 58 15.12 -9.99 4.31
C TYR A 58 13.83 -10.31 5.07
N PHE A 59 12.67 -10.08 4.46
CA PHE A 59 11.37 -10.37 5.05
C PHE A 59 10.60 -11.34 4.14
N GLU A 60 10.02 -12.36 4.73
CA GLU A 60 9.17 -13.31 4.01
C GLU A 60 7.84 -12.67 3.66
N ASN A 61 7.53 -12.55 2.36
CA ASN A 61 6.28 -11.99 1.82
C ASN A 61 5.82 -10.68 2.50
N PRO A 62 6.67 -9.64 2.59
CA PRO A 62 6.29 -8.42 3.27
C PRO A 62 5.19 -7.69 2.53
N ALA A 63 4.26 -7.08 3.26
CA ALA A 63 3.29 -6.16 2.70
C ALA A 63 3.99 -4.85 2.33
N LEU A 64 4.14 -4.59 1.04
CA LEU A 64 4.65 -3.31 0.54
C LEU A 64 3.48 -2.42 0.14
N THR A 65 3.39 -1.24 0.73
CA THR A 65 2.38 -0.23 0.39
C THR A 65 3.04 1.05 -0.08
N THR A 66 2.31 1.84 -0.87
CA THR A 66 2.87 3.06 -1.44
C THR A 66 1.81 4.12 -1.72
N ASP A 67 2.27 5.36 -1.96
CA ASP A 67 1.47 6.46 -2.50
C ASP A 67 1.81 6.69 -3.96
N VAL A 68 0.80 6.92 -4.80
CA VAL A 68 0.94 7.36 -6.19
C VAL A 68 0.05 8.57 -6.46
N ILE A 69 0.62 9.59 -7.09
CA ILE A 69 -0.09 10.79 -7.52
C ILE A 69 -0.27 10.73 -9.03
N VAL A 70 -1.51 10.79 -9.50
CA VAL A 70 -1.85 10.87 -10.93
C VAL A 70 -2.18 12.30 -11.33
N GLY A 71 -1.87 12.66 -12.58
CA GLY A 71 -2.18 13.97 -13.14
C GLY A 71 -1.32 15.09 -12.57
N PHE A 72 -0.07 14.81 -12.23
CA PHE A 72 0.91 15.84 -11.94
C PHE A 72 1.08 16.76 -13.18
N PRO A 73 1.36 18.07 -13.03
CA PRO A 73 1.52 18.97 -14.17
C PRO A 73 2.45 18.39 -15.24
N GLN A 74 2.02 18.45 -16.52
CA GLN A 74 2.75 17.96 -17.70
C GLN A 74 2.91 16.42 -17.76
N GLU A 75 2.21 15.65 -16.94
CA GLU A 75 2.22 14.17 -17.06
C GLU A 75 1.55 13.75 -18.37
N SER A 76 2.34 13.26 -19.34
CA SER A 76 1.80 12.75 -20.59
C SER A 76 1.08 11.39 -20.40
N GLU A 77 0.43 10.89 -21.46
CA GLU A 77 -0.18 9.55 -21.39
C GLU A 77 0.89 8.47 -21.26
N GLU A 78 1.97 8.59 -22.03
CA GLU A 78 3.10 7.64 -21.98
C GLU A 78 3.76 7.61 -20.60
N GLU A 79 3.86 8.75 -19.92
CA GLU A 79 4.39 8.83 -18.56
C GLU A 79 3.44 8.18 -17.54
N PHE A 80 2.13 8.36 -17.72
CA PHE A 80 1.13 7.69 -16.89
C PHE A 80 1.18 6.17 -17.11
N GLU A 81 1.25 5.71 -18.36
CA GLU A 81 1.35 4.28 -18.69
C GLU A 81 2.62 3.67 -18.10
N ALA A 82 3.77 4.34 -18.24
CA ALA A 82 5.03 3.90 -17.61
C ALA A 82 4.89 3.78 -16.08
N SER A 83 4.21 4.74 -15.45
CA SER A 83 3.96 4.71 -14.01
C SER A 83 3.03 3.55 -13.61
N ARG A 84 1.94 3.31 -14.37
CA ARG A 84 1.04 2.17 -14.18
C ARG A 84 1.78 0.84 -14.28
N ASP A 85 2.57 0.66 -15.34
CA ASP A 85 3.30 -0.59 -15.59
C ASP A 85 4.36 -0.84 -14.53
N PHE A 86 4.99 0.22 -14.05
CA PHE A 86 5.90 0.12 -12.92
C PHE A 86 5.18 -0.34 -11.65
N VAL A 87 4.06 0.30 -11.29
CA VAL A 87 3.24 -0.08 -10.11
C VAL A 87 2.79 -1.53 -10.22
N ASP A 88 2.32 -1.96 -11.41
CA ASP A 88 1.93 -3.34 -11.67
C ASP A 88 3.10 -4.31 -11.43
N SER A 89 4.29 -3.98 -11.93
CA SER A 89 5.48 -4.85 -11.87
C SER A 89 6.05 -5.01 -10.46
N ILE A 90 5.87 -4.02 -9.56
CA ILE A 90 6.36 -4.10 -8.18
C ILE A 90 5.51 -5.06 -7.34
N ASN A 91 4.25 -5.30 -7.69
CA ASN A 91 3.32 -6.11 -6.87
C ASN A 91 3.19 -5.59 -5.45
N PHE A 92 2.75 -4.33 -5.31
CA PHE A 92 2.36 -3.81 -4.01
C PHE A 92 1.17 -4.58 -3.43
N TYR A 93 1.10 -4.68 -2.10
CA TYR A 93 -0.12 -5.09 -1.43
C TYR A 93 -1.19 -4.02 -1.62
N GLU A 94 -0.85 -2.76 -1.33
CA GLU A 94 -1.79 -1.65 -1.45
C GLU A 94 -1.10 -0.40 -2.01
N THR A 95 -1.81 0.29 -2.89
CA THR A 95 -1.38 1.57 -3.46
C THR A 95 -2.43 2.63 -3.15
N HIS A 96 -2.05 3.64 -2.37
CA HIS A 96 -2.90 4.81 -2.13
C HIS A 96 -2.79 5.77 -3.31
N ILE A 97 -3.89 5.98 -4.01
CA ILE A 97 -3.91 6.74 -5.26
C ILE A 97 -4.52 8.12 -5.02
N PHE A 98 -3.74 9.15 -5.32
CA PHE A 98 -4.13 10.54 -5.16
C PHE A 98 -4.17 11.26 -6.51
N LYS A 99 -5.24 12.00 -6.77
CA LYS A 99 -5.27 12.98 -7.86
C LYS A 99 -4.46 14.21 -7.44
N TYR A 100 -3.56 14.67 -8.30
CA TYR A 100 -2.83 15.90 -8.02
C TYR A 100 -3.79 17.06 -7.72
N SER A 101 -3.59 17.74 -6.60
CA SER A 101 -4.31 18.92 -6.18
C SER A 101 -3.38 20.11 -6.06
N LYS A 102 -3.76 21.25 -6.68
CA LYS A 102 -3.00 22.50 -6.58
C LYS A 102 -2.95 22.98 -5.14
N ARG A 103 -1.75 23.12 -4.61
CA ARG A 103 -1.52 23.76 -3.30
C ARG A 103 -0.88 25.11 -3.49
N GLN A 104 -1.55 26.17 -3.04
CA GLN A 104 -1.02 27.53 -3.13
C GLN A 104 0.40 27.62 -2.55
N GLY A 105 1.27 28.38 -3.21
CA GLY A 105 2.67 28.57 -2.78
C GLY A 105 3.65 27.51 -3.30
N THR A 106 3.19 26.39 -3.87
CA THR A 106 4.09 25.36 -4.43
C THR A 106 4.53 25.70 -5.85
N LYS A 107 5.72 25.20 -6.24
CA LYS A 107 6.21 25.29 -7.63
C LYS A 107 5.24 24.60 -8.60
N ALA A 108 4.75 23.40 -8.26
CA ALA A 108 3.85 22.61 -9.09
C ALA A 108 2.52 23.36 -9.39
N ALA A 109 2.01 24.15 -8.45
CA ALA A 109 0.80 24.95 -8.68
C ALA A 109 0.97 26.05 -9.75
N LYS A 110 2.22 26.47 -10.01
CA LYS A 110 2.59 27.49 -11.00
C LYS A 110 3.04 26.92 -12.34
N MET A 111 3.18 25.59 -12.44
CA MET A 111 3.57 24.93 -13.68
C MET A 111 2.45 25.02 -14.71
N ASP A 112 2.82 25.24 -15.97
CA ASP A 112 1.94 25.06 -17.10
C ASP A 112 1.59 23.57 -17.32
N GLY A 113 0.65 23.28 -18.22
CA GLY A 113 0.30 21.89 -18.54
C GLY A 113 -0.42 21.17 -17.38
N GLN A 114 -1.26 21.87 -16.65
CA GLN A 114 -2.13 21.28 -15.62
C GLN A 114 -3.10 20.29 -16.25
N ILE A 115 -3.14 19.08 -15.71
CA ILE A 115 -4.00 18.02 -16.22
C ILE A 115 -5.46 18.28 -15.83
N PRO A 116 -6.42 18.15 -16.77
CA PRO A 116 -7.85 18.33 -16.49
C PRO A 116 -8.36 17.31 -15.47
N GLU A 117 -9.39 17.69 -14.70
CA GLU A 117 -9.91 16.86 -13.61
C GLU A 117 -10.51 15.53 -14.09
N HIS A 118 -11.17 15.52 -15.25
CA HIS A 118 -11.72 14.30 -15.83
C HIS A 118 -10.61 13.29 -16.19
N GLU A 119 -9.45 13.78 -16.65
CA GLU A 119 -8.30 12.94 -17.01
C GLU A 119 -7.64 12.36 -15.74
N LYS A 120 -7.47 13.17 -14.69
CA LYS A 120 -7.01 12.68 -13.38
C LYS A 120 -7.95 11.59 -12.84
N THR A 121 -9.25 11.78 -12.99
CA THR A 121 -10.26 10.79 -12.57
C THR A 121 -10.13 9.49 -13.37
N ARG A 122 -9.96 9.57 -14.70
CA ARG A 122 -9.71 8.41 -15.55
C ARG A 122 -8.48 7.63 -15.10
N ARG A 123 -7.35 8.31 -14.93
CA ARG A 123 -6.08 7.71 -14.48
C ARG A 123 -6.19 7.11 -13.09
N SER A 124 -6.84 7.81 -12.17
CA SER A 124 -7.09 7.31 -10.82
C SER A 124 -7.91 6.01 -10.83
N ASN A 125 -8.97 5.95 -11.65
CA ASN A 125 -9.82 4.75 -11.73
C ASN A 125 -9.05 3.53 -12.27
N ILE A 126 -8.16 3.72 -13.25
CA ILE A 126 -7.30 2.65 -13.78
C ILE A 126 -6.39 2.08 -12.67
N LEU A 127 -5.74 2.94 -11.90
CA LEU A 127 -4.87 2.49 -10.81
C LEU A 127 -5.66 1.90 -9.64
N LEU A 128 -6.87 2.39 -9.34
CA LEU A 128 -7.74 1.81 -8.32
C LEU A 128 -8.17 0.39 -8.67
N GLU A 129 -8.44 0.12 -9.96
CA GLU A 129 -8.73 -1.24 -10.42
C GLU A 129 -7.51 -2.15 -10.25
N LEU A 130 -6.35 -1.72 -10.73
CA LEU A 130 -5.09 -2.45 -10.54
C LEU A 130 -4.81 -2.72 -9.06
N ASN A 131 -5.03 -1.73 -8.20
CA ASN A 131 -4.85 -1.88 -6.74
C ASN A 131 -5.77 -2.99 -6.18
N ARG A 132 -7.06 -3.02 -6.56
CA ARG A 132 -7.99 -4.07 -6.11
C ARG A 132 -7.51 -5.47 -6.49
N GLU A 133 -7.06 -5.64 -7.73
CA GLU A 133 -6.51 -6.92 -8.20
C GLU A 133 -5.27 -7.35 -7.41
N LYS A 134 -4.37 -6.40 -7.11
CA LYS A 134 -3.15 -6.69 -6.35
C LYS A 134 -3.45 -7.02 -4.89
N MET A 135 -4.32 -6.26 -4.24
CA MET A 135 -4.77 -6.53 -2.88
C MET A 135 -5.37 -7.93 -2.79
N GLN A 136 -6.35 -8.23 -3.65
CA GLN A 136 -7.00 -9.55 -3.66
C GLN A 136 -5.98 -10.68 -3.84
N ARG A 137 -5.05 -10.55 -4.79
CA ARG A 137 -4.01 -11.56 -5.03
C ARG A 137 -3.09 -11.77 -3.83
N TYR A 138 -2.72 -10.69 -3.14
CA TYR A 138 -1.90 -10.77 -1.93
C TYR A 138 -2.65 -11.47 -0.81
N GLU A 139 -3.91 -11.10 -0.59
CA GLU A 139 -4.80 -11.68 0.42
C GLU A 139 -5.08 -13.17 0.14
N GLU A 140 -5.36 -13.54 -1.12
CA GLU A 140 -5.55 -14.95 -1.54
C GLU A 140 -4.34 -15.83 -1.20
N GLY A 141 -3.13 -15.27 -1.27
CA GLY A 141 -1.89 -15.96 -0.88
C GLY A 141 -1.82 -16.36 0.60
N TRP A 142 -2.73 -15.85 1.44
CA TRP A 142 -2.81 -16.14 2.86
C TRP A 142 -3.92 -17.15 3.21
N LEU A 143 -4.79 -17.52 2.27
CA LEU A 143 -5.81 -18.53 2.50
C LEU A 143 -5.22 -19.87 2.91
N GLY A 144 -5.82 -20.52 3.90
CA GLY A 144 -5.38 -21.79 4.47
C GLY A 144 -4.17 -21.66 5.42
N LYS A 145 -3.65 -20.45 5.65
CA LYS A 145 -2.55 -20.23 6.59
C LYS A 145 -3.08 -19.83 7.96
N LYS A 146 -2.32 -20.19 8.99
CA LYS A 146 -2.50 -19.67 10.33
C LYS A 146 -1.78 -18.33 10.45
N VAL A 147 -2.47 -17.33 10.96
CA VAL A 147 -1.95 -15.98 11.18
C VAL A 147 -2.25 -15.50 12.59
N GLU A 148 -1.36 -14.70 13.14
CA GLU A 148 -1.57 -14.01 14.41
C GLU A 148 -2.23 -12.65 14.13
N VAL A 149 -3.39 -12.41 14.73
CA VAL A 149 -4.16 -11.17 14.57
C VAL A 149 -4.23 -10.43 15.89
N LEU A 150 -3.88 -9.15 15.90
CA LEU A 150 -4.22 -8.24 16.98
C LEU A 150 -5.63 -7.71 16.72
N PHE A 151 -6.60 -8.14 17.51
CA PHE A 151 -7.95 -7.62 17.43
C PHE A 151 -8.05 -6.27 18.14
N GLU A 152 -8.60 -5.26 17.46
CA GLU A 152 -8.51 -3.86 17.86
C GLU A 152 -9.87 -3.24 18.18
N GLU A 153 -10.88 -3.56 17.38
CA GLU A 153 -12.19 -2.92 17.48
C GLU A 153 -13.34 -3.84 17.09
N THR A 154 -14.54 -3.43 17.43
CA THR A 154 -15.78 -4.06 16.97
C THR A 154 -16.42 -3.18 15.90
N THR A 155 -16.86 -3.81 14.81
CA THR A 155 -17.52 -3.14 13.68
C THR A 155 -18.84 -3.85 13.39
N GLU A 156 -19.92 -3.10 13.16
CA GLU A 156 -21.18 -3.63 12.64
C GLU A 156 -21.24 -3.49 11.12
N ARG A 157 -21.59 -4.57 10.43
CA ARG A 157 -21.84 -4.57 8.99
C ARG A 157 -22.99 -5.50 8.66
N ASP A 158 -23.95 -5.00 7.88
CA ASP A 158 -25.14 -5.74 7.46
C ASP A 158 -25.91 -6.38 8.64
N GLY A 159 -25.99 -5.66 9.78
CA GLY A 159 -26.67 -6.11 10.99
C GLY A 159 -25.95 -7.25 11.75
N LYS A 160 -24.67 -7.49 11.45
CA LYS A 160 -23.81 -8.45 12.15
C LYS A 160 -22.62 -7.74 12.79
N ASN A 161 -22.29 -8.19 13.99
CA ASN A 161 -21.09 -7.71 14.67
C ASN A 161 -19.87 -8.51 14.25
N TYR A 162 -18.75 -7.81 14.08
CA TYR A 162 -17.44 -8.38 13.78
C TYR A 162 -16.43 -7.81 14.77
N VAL A 163 -15.57 -8.63 15.30
CA VAL A 163 -14.33 -8.17 15.90
C VAL A 163 -13.28 -8.09 14.79
N THR A 164 -12.63 -6.94 14.65
CA THR A 164 -11.68 -6.66 13.57
C THR A 164 -10.30 -6.34 14.11
N GLY A 165 -9.29 -6.62 13.33
CA GLY A 165 -7.91 -6.38 13.68
C GLY A 165 -6.97 -6.61 12.52
N HIS A 166 -5.66 -6.52 12.78
CA HIS A 166 -4.64 -6.66 11.75
C HIS A 166 -3.65 -7.78 12.07
N THR A 167 -3.17 -8.44 11.03
CA THR A 167 -1.99 -9.30 11.12
C THR A 167 -0.71 -8.44 11.14
N LYS A 168 0.45 -9.07 11.35
CA LYS A 168 1.75 -8.40 11.25
C LYS A 168 2.02 -7.85 9.83
N GLU A 169 1.47 -8.50 8.82
CA GLU A 169 1.55 -8.12 7.41
C GLU A 169 0.47 -7.09 7.02
N TYR A 170 -0.25 -6.57 8.00
CA TYR A 170 -1.29 -5.54 7.84
C TYR A 170 -2.56 -6.01 7.10
N LEU A 171 -2.78 -7.33 7.01
CA LEU A 171 -4.07 -7.85 6.54
C LEU A 171 -5.15 -7.48 7.55
N ARG A 172 -6.21 -6.84 7.09
CA ARG A 172 -7.38 -6.57 7.93
C ARG A 172 -8.26 -7.82 7.99
N ILE A 173 -8.48 -8.31 9.19
CA ILE A 173 -9.26 -9.52 9.46
C ILE A 173 -10.47 -9.14 10.28
N GLY A 174 -11.63 -9.71 9.92
CA GLY A 174 -12.84 -9.58 10.72
C GLY A 174 -13.50 -10.93 10.93
N ILE A 175 -13.90 -11.20 12.16
CA ILE A 175 -14.56 -12.44 12.55
C ILE A 175 -15.94 -12.09 13.09
N PRO A 176 -17.03 -12.72 12.55
CA PRO A 176 -18.36 -12.57 13.13
C PRO A 176 -18.35 -13.01 14.60
N CYS A 177 -18.93 -12.20 15.47
CA CYS A 177 -18.93 -12.48 16.90
C CYS A 177 -20.14 -11.89 17.60
N GLU A 178 -20.47 -12.46 18.77
CA GLU A 178 -21.39 -11.84 19.70
C GLU A 178 -20.68 -10.69 20.47
N PRO A 179 -21.41 -9.65 20.92
CA PRO A 179 -20.81 -8.51 21.60
C PRO A 179 -19.90 -8.87 22.78
N GLU A 180 -20.30 -9.82 23.60
CA GLU A 180 -19.52 -10.29 24.76
C GLU A 180 -18.19 -10.95 24.34
N GLN A 181 -18.14 -11.59 23.20
CA GLN A 181 -16.92 -12.18 22.64
C GLN A 181 -16.00 -11.10 22.12
N ALA A 182 -16.53 -10.07 21.46
CA ALA A 182 -15.79 -8.94 20.95
C ALA A 182 -15.02 -8.23 22.07
N ASP A 183 -15.67 -7.96 23.20
CA ASP A 183 -15.05 -7.33 24.36
C ASP A 183 -13.87 -8.16 24.92
N ARG A 184 -13.97 -9.49 24.87
CA ARG A 184 -12.89 -10.37 25.32
C ARG A 184 -11.71 -10.45 24.36
N TRP A 185 -11.94 -10.18 23.09
CA TRP A 185 -10.90 -10.28 22.05
C TRP A 185 -10.20 -8.94 21.78
N THR A 186 -10.84 -7.83 22.06
CA THR A 186 -10.24 -6.49 21.88
C THR A 186 -8.93 -6.38 22.67
N ASN A 187 -7.89 -5.87 22.01
CA ASN A 187 -6.51 -5.80 22.51
C ASN A 187 -5.86 -7.17 22.83
N GLN A 188 -6.33 -8.24 22.16
CA GLN A 188 -5.75 -9.57 22.30
C GLN A 188 -5.15 -10.04 21.00
N LEU A 189 -3.99 -10.70 21.08
CA LEU A 189 -3.40 -11.48 20.00
C LEU A 189 -4.05 -12.86 19.97
N LYS A 190 -4.51 -13.28 18.79
CA LYS A 190 -5.11 -14.61 18.56
C LYS A 190 -4.55 -15.22 17.28
N GLU A 191 -4.19 -16.49 17.35
CA GLU A 191 -3.91 -17.28 16.15
C GLU A 191 -5.23 -17.77 15.54
N ILE A 192 -5.41 -17.50 14.25
CA ILE A 192 -6.58 -17.92 13.47
C ILE A 192 -6.13 -18.52 12.15
N GLU A 193 -6.94 -19.42 11.58
CA GLU A 193 -6.77 -19.93 10.22
C GLU A 193 -7.65 -19.11 9.27
N LEU A 194 -7.05 -18.57 8.20
CA LEU A 194 -7.77 -17.79 7.20
C LEU A 194 -8.48 -18.72 6.23
N THR A 195 -9.78 -18.94 6.40
CA THR A 195 -10.60 -19.82 5.56
C THR A 195 -11.34 -19.12 4.44
N SER A 196 -11.49 -17.79 4.54
CA SER A 196 -12.15 -16.97 3.53
C SER A 196 -11.63 -15.53 3.58
N LEU A 197 -11.69 -14.85 2.44
CA LEU A 197 -11.50 -13.42 2.34
C LEU A 197 -12.86 -12.75 2.49
N SER A 198 -13.13 -12.16 3.63
CA SER A 198 -14.25 -11.25 3.78
C SER A 198 -13.70 -9.84 3.84
N GLN A 199 -13.95 -9.04 2.82
CA GLN A 199 -13.73 -7.59 2.91
C GLN A 199 -14.71 -7.05 3.96
N ILE A 200 -14.19 -6.69 5.11
CA ILE A 200 -14.93 -6.04 6.18
C ILE A 200 -14.58 -4.57 6.23
#